data_364e8420e500a6a09748766e2feec4fd
#
_entry.id   364e8420e500a6a09748766e2feec4fd
#
_cell.length_a   1.000
_cell.length_b   1.000
_cell.length_c   1.000
_cell.angle_alpha   90.00
_cell.angle_beta   90.00
_cell.angle_gamma   90.00
#
_symmetry.space_group_name_H-M   'P 1'
#
loop_
_entity.id
_entity.type
_entity.pdbx_description
1 polymer ?
#
loop_
_entity_poly.entity_id
_entity_poly.type
_entity_poly.pdbx_seq_one_letter_code
_entity_poly.pdbx_strand_id
1 'polypeptide(L)'
;MSKTALLSLCLLVLPALAADQQWILGQSTLSYHVSHPLHQVDGVSHAARGKGICHAGQCDFLIAVPVKSFDSGDSNRDLHMLQVTRGAEFPMVTMRTRLPVSAATLPMINADLEIEFAGQTTRYRQVPFKLETQAGEIRITGIIPATLPDFKIDPPSLLTIPVKTEIPVRVDMTWRPE
;
A
#
# COMPACT_ATOMS: atom_id res chain seq x y z
N MET A 1 16.71 56.26 -48.87
CA MET A 1 17.40 55.53 -47.83
C MET A 1 16.34 55.06 -46.77
N SER A 2 15.82 53.83 -46.93
CA SER A 2 14.75 53.31 -46.13
C SER A 2 15.36 52.39 -45.06
N LYS A 3 15.18 52.72 -43.79
CA LYS A 3 15.63 51.90 -42.62
C LYS A 3 14.49 51.00 -42.20
N THR A 4 14.60 49.72 -42.55
CA THR A 4 13.69 48.67 -42.04
C THR A 4 14.13 48.25 -40.64
N ALA A 5 13.32 48.55 -39.61
CA ALA A 5 13.52 48.07 -38.25
C ALA A 5 12.94 46.67 -38.12
N LEU A 6 13.79 45.67 -37.89
CA LEU A 6 13.36 44.32 -37.49
C LEU A 6 12.93 44.34 -36.00
N LEU A 7 11.63 44.15 -35.78
CA LEU A 7 11.08 43.94 -34.43
C LEU A 7 11.27 42.46 -34.05
N SER A 8 12.25 42.16 -33.19
CA SER A 8 12.47 40.81 -32.65
C SER A 8 11.43 40.52 -31.59
N LEU A 9 10.45 39.65 -31.90
CA LEU A 9 9.42 39.16 -30.97
C LEU A 9 10.05 38.07 -30.11
N CYS A 10 10.44 38.41 -28.87
CA CYS A 10 10.93 37.47 -27.90
C CYS A 10 9.72 36.70 -27.27
N LEU A 11 9.49 35.46 -27.75
CA LEU A 11 8.46 34.57 -27.15
C LEU A 11 8.94 34.15 -25.75
N LEU A 12 8.35 34.71 -24.72
CA LEU A 12 8.50 34.25 -23.35
C LEU A 12 7.75 32.90 -23.20
N VAL A 13 8.51 31.81 -23.25
CA VAL A 13 8.00 30.49 -22.88
C VAL A 13 7.88 30.46 -21.35
N LEU A 14 6.66 30.68 -20.84
CA LEU A 14 6.34 30.45 -19.44
C LEU A 14 6.43 28.94 -19.15
N PRO A 15 7.21 28.49 -18.15
CA PRO A 15 7.17 27.09 -17.74
C PRO A 15 5.74 26.79 -17.25
N ALA A 16 5.08 25.85 -17.89
CA ALA A 16 3.83 25.29 -17.38
C ALA A 16 4.18 24.61 -16.04
N LEU A 17 3.68 25.17 -14.94
CA LEU A 17 3.67 24.50 -13.64
C LEU A 17 2.84 23.23 -13.84
N ALA A 18 3.52 22.09 -13.93
CA ALA A 18 2.85 20.80 -13.91
C ALA A 18 2.07 20.71 -12.59
N ALA A 19 0.75 20.68 -12.67
CA ALA A 19 -0.09 20.50 -11.48
C ALA A 19 0.26 19.15 -10.83
N ASP A 20 0.32 19.14 -9.52
CA ASP A 20 0.56 17.91 -8.75
C ASP A 20 -0.58 16.92 -9.05
N GLN A 21 -0.24 15.76 -9.58
CA GLN A 21 -1.22 14.71 -9.82
C GLN A 21 -1.52 14.00 -8.50
N GLN A 22 -2.79 13.90 -8.15
CA GLN A 22 -3.24 13.18 -6.96
C GLN A 22 -3.91 11.88 -7.37
N TRP A 23 -3.74 10.85 -6.51
CA TRP A 23 -4.34 9.54 -6.65
C TRP A 23 -5.12 9.19 -5.40
N ILE A 24 -6.29 8.58 -5.57
CA ILE A 24 -7.12 8.08 -4.48
C ILE A 24 -7.27 6.58 -4.62
N LEU A 25 -7.14 5.87 -3.50
CA LEU A 25 -7.49 4.46 -3.41
C LEU A 25 -9.01 4.31 -3.52
N GLY A 26 -9.44 3.55 -4.51
CA GLY A 26 -10.83 3.16 -4.71
C GLY A 26 -11.16 1.87 -3.95
N GLN A 27 -11.35 0.77 -4.69
CA GLN A 27 -11.60 -0.54 -4.09
C GLN A 27 -10.31 -1.14 -3.53
N SER A 28 -10.44 -1.90 -2.44
CA SER A 28 -9.34 -2.64 -1.86
C SER A 28 -9.80 -3.96 -1.27
N THR A 29 -8.99 -4.98 -1.46
CA THR A 29 -9.07 -6.26 -0.76
C THR A 29 -7.68 -6.60 -0.25
N LEU A 30 -7.54 -6.66 1.07
CA LEU A 30 -6.35 -7.17 1.72
C LEU A 30 -6.71 -8.45 2.46
N SER A 31 -5.90 -9.48 2.33
CA SER A 31 -6.09 -10.70 3.11
C SER A 31 -4.76 -11.18 3.69
N TYR A 32 -4.75 -11.48 4.97
CA TYR A 32 -3.64 -12.19 5.59
C TYR A 32 -3.97 -13.69 5.68
N HIS A 33 -2.90 -14.50 5.68
CA HIS A 33 -3.01 -15.95 5.86
C HIS A 33 -2.18 -16.39 7.06
N VAL A 34 -2.81 -17.08 8.03
CA VAL A 34 -2.14 -17.69 9.19
C VAL A 34 -2.25 -19.20 9.11
N SER A 35 -1.11 -19.86 9.16
CA SER A 35 -1.00 -21.31 9.05
C SER A 35 -0.73 -21.95 10.41
N HIS A 36 -1.56 -22.95 10.78
CA HIS A 36 -1.36 -23.80 11.93
C HIS A 36 -1.52 -25.27 11.50
N PRO A 37 -0.80 -26.24 12.10
CA PRO A 37 -0.91 -27.64 11.69
C PRO A 37 -2.31 -28.24 11.70
N LEU A 38 -3.20 -27.72 12.56
CA LEU A 38 -4.58 -28.22 12.69
C LEU A 38 -5.59 -27.44 11.84
N HIS A 39 -5.31 -26.20 11.42
CA HIS A 39 -6.21 -25.38 10.62
C HIS A 39 -5.51 -24.18 9.98
N GLN A 40 -6.16 -23.63 8.98
CA GLN A 40 -5.74 -22.42 8.27
C GLN A 40 -6.75 -21.30 8.57
N VAL A 41 -6.27 -20.06 8.67
CA VAL A 41 -7.10 -18.88 8.90
C VAL A 41 -6.75 -17.81 7.90
N ASP A 42 -7.74 -17.31 7.19
CA ASP A 42 -7.64 -16.10 6.39
C ASP A 42 -8.47 -15.00 7.03
N GLY A 43 -7.92 -13.80 7.10
CA GLY A 43 -8.69 -12.62 7.50
C GLY A 43 -8.67 -11.60 6.37
N VAL A 44 -9.83 -11.03 6.03
CA VAL A 44 -10.02 -10.15 4.89
C VAL A 44 -10.50 -8.77 5.32
N SER A 45 -9.94 -7.72 4.72
CA SER A 45 -10.38 -6.34 4.91
C SER A 45 -10.63 -5.65 3.56
N HIS A 46 -11.72 -4.89 3.50
CA HIS A 46 -12.06 -3.99 2.39
C HIS A 46 -12.05 -2.51 2.81
N ALA A 47 -11.49 -2.22 3.98
CA ALA A 47 -11.59 -0.91 4.61
C ALA A 47 -10.35 -0.03 4.43
N ALA A 48 -9.41 -0.41 3.56
CA ALA A 48 -8.24 0.42 3.30
C ALA A 48 -8.65 1.78 2.73
N ARG A 49 -7.88 2.81 3.11
CA ARG A 49 -7.93 4.14 2.54
C ARG A 49 -6.53 4.51 2.10
N GLY A 50 -6.41 5.24 1.01
CA GLY A 50 -5.09 5.62 0.51
C GLY A 50 -5.14 6.88 -0.35
N LYS A 51 -4.02 7.61 -0.30
CA LYS A 51 -3.78 8.78 -1.14
C LYS A 51 -2.37 8.72 -1.69
N GLY A 52 -2.21 9.13 -2.94
CA GLY A 52 -0.93 9.34 -3.60
C GLY A 52 -0.79 10.77 -4.07
N ILE A 53 0.38 11.36 -3.92
CA ILE A 53 0.69 12.71 -4.39
C ILE A 53 1.95 12.61 -5.23
N CYS A 54 1.85 13.06 -6.49
CA CYS A 54 2.97 13.08 -7.43
C CYS A 54 3.49 14.50 -7.59
N HIS A 55 4.77 14.68 -7.33
CA HIS A 55 5.50 15.93 -7.52
C HIS A 55 6.89 15.63 -8.09
N ALA A 56 7.35 16.48 -9.01
CA ALA A 56 8.71 16.39 -9.61
C ALA A 56 9.10 14.97 -10.10
N GLY A 57 8.16 14.23 -10.70
CA GLY A 57 8.42 12.91 -11.28
C GLY A 57 8.39 11.74 -10.28
N GLN A 58 8.08 12.00 -9.01
CA GLN A 58 7.93 10.99 -7.96
C GLN A 58 6.52 11.06 -7.36
N CYS A 59 5.99 9.91 -6.96
CA CYS A 59 4.71 9.79 -6.27
C CYS A 59 4.94 9.17 -4.89
N ASP A 60 4.47 9.85 -3.86
CA ASP A 60 4.41 9.34 -2.49
C ASP A 60 3.01 8.79 -2.21
N PHE A 61 2.92 7.53 -1.82
CA PHE A 61 1.66 6.87 -1.46
C PHE A 61 1.62 6.57 0.03
N LEU A 62 0.47 6.84 0.63
CA LEU A 62 0.13 6.44 1.99
C LEU A 62 -1.16 5.62 1.96
N ILE A 63 -1.13 4.43 2.53
CA ILE A 63 -2.28 3.55 2.71
C ILE A 63 -2.46 3.30 4.21
N ALA A 64 -3.71 3.32 4.68
CA ALA A 64 -4.06 3.05 6.05
C ALA A 64 -5.23 2.07 6.12
N VAL A 65 -5.12 1.05 6.99
CA VAL A 65 -6.11 -0.02 7.16
C VAL A 65 -6.40 -0.19 8.65
N PRO A 66 -7.67 -0.10 9.09
CA PRO A 66 -8.00 -0.39 10.48
C PRO A 66 -7.74 -1.86 10.81
N VAL A 67 -6.98 -2.16 11.86
CA VAL A 67 -6.71 -3.55 12.29
C VAL A 67 -8.01 -4.30 12.55
N LYS A 68 -8.99 -3.67 13.18
CA LYS A 68 -10.31 -4.24 13.47
C LYS A 68 -11.18 -4.56 12.26
N SER A 69 -10.78 -4.13 11.06
CA SER A 69 -11.55 -4.36 9.83
C SER A 69 -11.24 -5.70 9.16
N PHE A 70 -10.24 -6.41 9.64
CA PHE A 70 -9.98 -7.76 9.17
C PHE A 70 -10.97 -8.73 9.80
N ASP A 71 -11.71 -9.42 8.95
CA ASP A 71 -12.75 -10.40 9.30
C ASP A 71 -12.27 -11.79 8.89
N SER A 72 -12.19 -12.71 9.85
CA SER A 72 -11.83 -14.11 9.61
C SER A 72 -13.05 -15.04 9.59
N GLY A 73 -14.27 -14.49 9.69
CA GLY A 73 -15.51 -15.23 9.83
C GLY A 73 -15.76 -15.79 11.22
N ASP A 74 -14.97 -15.41 12.22
CA ASP A 74 -15.14 -15.79 13.62
C ASP A 74 -14.74 -14.65 14.56
N SER A 75 -15.72 -14.09 15.25
CA SER A 75 -15.52 -12.91 16.11
C SER A 75 -14.55 -13.14 17.26
N ASN A 76 -14.43 -14.37 17.78
CA ASN A 76 -13.48 -14.69 18.87
C ASN A 76 -12.05 -14.69 18.33
N ARG A 77 -11.82 -15.20 17.11
CA ARG A 77 -10.51 -15.12 16.43
C ARG A 77 -10.13 -13.67 16.14
N ASP A 78 -11.09 -12.89 15.66
CA ASP A 78 -10.85 -11.47 15.36
C ASP A 78 -10.52 -10.67 16.61
N LEU A 79 -11.22 -10.94 17.72
CA LEU A 79 -10.90 -10.36 19.02
C LEU A 79 -9.51 -10.77 19.51
N HIS A 80 -9.16 -12.06 19.36
CA HIS A 80 -7.83 -12.55 19.73
C HIS A 80 -6.73 -11.92 18.84
N MET A 81 -6.97 -11.77 17.54
CA MET A 81 -6.07 -11.05 16.64
C MET A 81 -5.83 -9.62 17.14
N LEU A 82 -6.89 -8.89 17.53
CA LEU A 82 -6.77 -7.55 18.10
C LEU A 82 -5.94 -7.52 19.40
N GLN A 83 -6.05 -8.55 20.24
CA GLN A 83 -5.27 -8.66 21.48
C GLN A 83 -3.79 -8.87 21.18
N VAL A 84 -3.43 -9.86 20.36
CA VAL A 84 -2.02 -10.19 20.08
C VAL A 84 -1.32 -9.10 19.28
N THR A 85 -2.05 -8.35 18.44
CA THR A 85 -1.53 -7.22 17.67
C THR A 85 -1.58 -5.89 18.40
N ARG A 86 -2.07 -5.87 19.64
CA ARG A 86 -2.32 -4.65 20.41
C ARG A 86 -3.19 -3.64 19.66
N GLY A 87 -4.22 -4.13 18.96
CA GLY A 87 -5.05 -3.32 18.08
C GLY A 87 -5.83 -2.20 18.77
N ALA A 88 -6.00 -2.25 20.09
CA ALA A 88 -6.59 -1.15 20.87
C ALA A 88 -5.60 0.03 21.03
N GLU A 89 -4.30 -0.25 21.15
CA GLU A 89 -3.24 0.76 21.28
C GLU A 89 -2.76 1.24 19.90
N PHE A 90 -2.63 0.32 18.94
CA PHE A 90 -2.20 0.57 17.56
C PHE A 90 -3.30 0.17 16.57
N PRO A 91 -4.34 0.98 16.42
CA PRO A 91 -5.56 0.58 15.71
C PRO A 91 -5.42 0.55 14.19
N MET A 92 -4.29 1.00 13.64
CA MET A 92 -4.08 1.12 12.20
C MET A 92 -2.81 0.40 11.77
N VAL A 93 -2.90 -0.26 10.60
CA VAL A 93 -1.73 -0.58 9.78
C VAL A 93 -1.54 0.55 8.82
N THR A 94 -0.34 1.12 8.73
CA THR A 94 -0.01 2.11 7.69
C THR A 94 1.11 1.59 6.79
N MET A 95 1.00 1.88 5.49
CA MET A 95 2.02 1.53 4.50
C MET A 95 2.38 2.77 3.68
N ARG A 96 3.68 3.03 3.56
CA ARG A 96 4.22 4.10 2.71
C ARG A 96 5.09 3.51 1.63
N THR A 97 5.01 4.10 0.44
CA THR A 97 5.92 3.78 -0.66
C THR A 97 6.12 5.00 -1.54
N ARG A 98 7.30 5.09 -2.15
CA ARG A 98 7.63 6.11 -3.16
C ARG A 98 7.97 5.43 -4.46
N LEU A 99 7.33 5.88 -5.54
CA LEU A 99 7.49 5.33 -6.87
C LEU A 99 7.70 6.47 -7.89
N PRO A 100 8.49 6.27 -8.94
CA PRO A 100 8.53 7.23 -10.06
C PRO A 100 7.17 7.26 -10.77
N VAL A 101 6.78 8.40 -11.31
CA VAL A 101 5.53 8.54 -12.10
C VAL A 101 5.46 7.52 -13.24
N SER A 102 6.61 7.19 -13.84
CA SER A 102 6.71 6.19 -14.92
C SER A 102 6.31 4.77 -14.48
N ALA A 103 6.30 4.47 -13.18
CA ALA A 103 5.86 3.17 -12.68
C ALA A 103 4.41 2.84 -13.06
N ALA A 104 3.55 3.85 -13.21
CA ALA A 104 2.15 3.69 -13.60
C ALA A 104 1.95 3.07 -15.00
N THR A 105 2.97 3.09 -15.85
CA THR A 105 2.91 2.55 -17.22
C THR A 105 3.52 1.15 -17.36
N LEU A 106 4.08 0.62 -16.28
CA LEU A 106 4.72 -0.70 -16.28
C LEU A 106 3.72 -1.80 -15.90
N PRO A 107 3.81 -3.00 -16.49
CA PRO A 107 2.94 -4.13 -16.11
C PRO A 107 3.34 -4.75 -14.76
N MET A 108 4.59 -4.53 -14.33
CA MET A 108 5.12 -4.98 -13.04
C MET A 108 6.09 -3.94 -12.48
N ILE A 109 6.08 -3.80 -11.16
CA ILE A 109 7.02 -2.96 -10.42
C ILE A 109 7.58 -3.73 -9.22
N ASN A 110 8.75 -3.33 -8.78
CA ASN A 110 9.28 -3.72 -7.46
C ASN A 110 9.25 -2.46 -6.58
N ALA A 111 8.51 -2.53 -5.47
CA ALA A 111 8.32 -1.40 -4.57
C ALA A 111 9.06 -1.64 -3.23
N ASP A 112 9.68 -0.58 -2.73
CA ASP A 112 10.14 -0.54 -1.34
C ASP A 112 8.98 -0.04 -0.47
N LEU A 113 8.64 -0.82 0.56
CA LEU A 113 7.52 -0.53 1.45
C LEU A 113 8.04 -0.22 2.85
N GLU A 114 7.50 0.80 3.48
CA GLU A 114 7.62 1.03 4.91
C GLU A 114 6.26 0.77 5.55
N ILE A 115 6.18 -0.22 6.44
CA ILE A 115 4.94 -0.66 7.07
C ILE A 115 5.06 -0.45 8.57
N GLU A 116 4.09 0.27 9.15
CA GLU A 116 3.91 0.41 10.58
C GLU A 116 2.71 -0.45 11.01
N PHE A 117 2.96 -1.37 11.95
CA PHE A 117 1.96 -2.26 12.52
C PHE A 117 2.35 -2.65 13.95
N ALA A 118 1.37 -2.76 14.85
CA ALA A 118 1.56 -3.14 16.24
C ALA A 118 2.64 -2.29 16.97
N GLY A 119 2.79 -0.99 16.58
CA GLY A 119 3.79 -0.07 17.12
C GLY A 119 5.22 -0.32 16.65
N GLN A 120 5.41 -1.13 15.61
CA GLN A 120 6.70 -1.38 14.99
C GLN A 120 6.69 -0.93 13.54
N THR A 121 7.84 -0.41 13.06
CA THR A 121 8.03 -0.04 11.66
C THR A 121 9.04 -0.98 11.02
N THR A 122 8.65 -1.62 9.92
CA THR A 122 9.48 -2.55 9.14
C THR A 122 9.55 -2.11 7.69
N ARG A 123 10.69 -2.38 7.05
CA ARG A 123 10.91 -2.07 5.62
C ARG A 123 11.09 -3.34 4.84
N TYR A 124 10.23 -3.50 3.82
CA TYR A 124 10.33 -4.55 2.82
C TYR A 124 10.89 -3.95 1.54
N ARG A 125 11.93 -4.56 0.99
CA ARG A 125 12.57 -4.07 -0.23
C ARG A 125 12.18 -4.90 -1.43
N GLN A 126 12.00 -4.22 -2.58
CA GLN A 126 11.79 -4.85 -3.87
C GLN A 126 10.61 -5.84 -3.90
N VAL A 127 9.51 -5.51 -3.20
CA VAL A 127 8.29 -6.33 -3.22
C VAL A 127 7.65 -6.23 -4.60
N PRO A 128 7.43 -7.37 -5.30
CA PRO A 128 6.88 -7.36 -6.65
C PRO A 128 5.37 -7.12 -6.63
N PHE A 129 4.91 -6.23 -7.50
CA PHE A 129 3.49 -5.98 -7.76
C PHE A 129 3.21 -5.99 -9.26
N LYS A 130 2.08 -6.61 -9.63
CA LYS A 130 1.51 -6.56 -10.96
C LYS A 130 0.58 -5.35 -11.07
N LEU A 131 0.66 -4.61 -12.17
CA LEU A 131 -0.19 -3.49 -12.48
C LEU A 131 -1.01 -3.79 -13.73
N GLU A 132 -2.31 -3.45 -13.68
CA GLU A 132 -3.24 -3.54 -14.81
C GLU A 132 -3.96 -2.20 -14.93
N THR A 133 -3.78 -1.52 -16.05
CA THR A 133 -4.46 -0.24 -16.31
C THR A 133 -5.69 -0.48 -17.16
N GLN A 134 -6.84 -0.03 -16.65
CA GLN A 134 -8.12 -0.09 -17.36
C GLN A 134 -8.94 1.17 -17.09
N ALA A 135 -9.42 1.81 -18.15
CA ALA A 135 -10.28 3.00 -18.09
C ALA A 135 -9.72 4.16 -17.23
N GLY A 136 -8.40 4.31 -17.18
CA GLY A 136 -7.73 5.35 -16.39
C GLY A 136 -7.50 4.99 -14.92
N GLU A 137 -7.97 3.84 -14.48
CA GLU A 137 -7.67 3.27 -13.16
C GLU A 137 -6.52 2.27 -13.24
N ILE A 138 -5.76 2.14 -12.15
CA ILE A 138 -4.65 1.19 -12.02
C ILE A 138 -4.99 0.20 -10.92
N ARG A 139 -5.17 -1.07 -11.29
CA ARG A 139 -5.28 -2.17 -10.35
C ARG A 139 -3.88 -2.69 -10.01
N ILE A 140 -3.58 -2.82 -8.73
CA ILE A 140 -2.30 -3.31 -8.21
C ILE A 140 -2.56 -4.57 -7.42
N THR A 141 -1.85 -5.65 -7.77
CA THR A 141 -1.94 -6.93 -7.06
C THR A 141 -0.55 -7.44 -6.69
N GLY A 142 -0.44 -8.06 -5.51
CA GLY A 142 0.84 -8.61 -5.03
C GLY A 142 0.72 -9.31 -3.68
N ILE A 143 1.85 -9.78 -3.17
CA ILE A 143 1.95 -10.40 -1.85
C ILE A 143 3.09 -9.74 -1.08
N ILE A 144 2.77 -9.21 0.10
CA ILE A 144 3.77 -8.69 1.04
C ILE A 144 4.20 -9.87 1.92
N PRO A 145 5.51 -10.22 1.97
CA PRO A 145 6.01 -11.39 2.70
C PRO A 145 6.21 -11.04 4.20
N ALA A 146 5.14 -10.58 4.87
CA ALA A 146 5.21 -10.19 6.27
C ALA A 146 5.36 -11.40 7.21
N THR A 147 6.04 -11.17 8.33
CA THR A 147 6.18 -12.15 9.41
C THR A 147 5.82 -11.54 10.76
N LEU A 148 5.38 -12.35 11.73
CA LEU A 148 5.08 -11.90 13.10
C LEU A 148 6.31 -11.24 13.78
N PRO A 149 7.53 -11.84 13.68
CA PRO A 149 8.74 -11.24 14.26
C PRO A 149 9.08 -9.84 13.72
N ASP A 150 8.74 -9.53 12.47
CA ASP A 150 8.96 -8.20 11.88
C ASP A 150 8.31 -7.09 12.71
N PHE A 151 7.22 -7.42 13.40
CA PHE A 151 6.43 -6.51 14.22
C PHE A 151 6.50 -6.83 15.72
N LYS A 152 7.46 -7.67 16.13
CA LYS A 152 7.65 -8.13 17.52
C LYS A 152 6.38 -8.73 18.14
N ILE A 153 5.63 -9.46 17.31
CA ILE A 153 4.45 -10.19 17.76
C ILE A 153 4.86 -11.62 18.03
N ASP A 154 4.61 -12.08 19.26
CA ASP A 154 4.82 -13.48 19.63
C ASP A 154 3.78 -14.36 18.94
N PRO A 155 4.17 -15.46 18.28
CA PRO A 155 3.22 -16.34 17.63
C PRO A 155 2.23 -16.93 18.65
N PRO A 156 0.92 -16.70 18.48
CA PRO A 156 -0.08 -17.31 19.36
C PRO A 156 -0.06 -18.84 19.20
N SER A 157 -0.39 -19.54 20.28
CA SER A 157 -0.39 -21.00 20.30
C SER A 157 -1.79 -21.55 20.51
N LEU A 158 -2.10 -22.65 19.82
CA LEU A 158 -3.27 -23.46 20.04
C LEU A 158 -2.83 -24.86 20.48
N LEU A 159 -3.32 -25.35 21.62
CA LEU A 159 -2.91 -26.63 22.20
C LEU A 159 -1.38 -26.78 22.32
N THR A 160 -0.69 -25.72 22.75
CA THR A 160 0.78 -25.63 22.89
C THR A 160 1.56 -25.59 21.57
N ILE A 161 0.92 -25.68 20.42
CA ILE A 161 1.56 -25.59 19.11
C ILE A 161 1.42 -24.13 18.60
N PRO A 162 2.51 -23.41 18.31
CA PRO A 162 2.43 -22.06 17.79
C PRO A 162 1.98 -22.06 16.31
N VAL A 163 1.35 -20.97 15.88
CA VAL A 163 1.13 -20.69 14.47
C VAL A 163 2.48 -20.46 13.77
N LYS A 164 2.52 -20.62 12.45
CA LYS A 164 3.70 -20.24 11.68
C LYS A 164 3.92 -18.74 11.78
N THR A 165 5.17 -18.33 11.72
CA THR A 165 5.56 -16.92 11.84
C THR A 165 5.26 -16.12 10.58
N GLU A 166 5.23 -16.77 9.41
CA GLU A 166 4.94 -16.16 8.13
C GLU A 166 3.43 -15.84 8.02
N ILE A 167 3.13 -14.58 7.79
CA ILE A 167 1.78 -14.06 7.57
C ILE A 167 1.71 -13.29 6.25
N PRO A 168 1.81 -13.96 5.11
CA PRO A 168 1.76 -13.28 3.83
C PRO A 168 0.46 -12.49 3.70
N VAL A 169 0.59 -11.23 3.27
CA VAL A 169 -0.56 -10.35 3.04
C VAL A 169 -0.76 -10.18 1.55
N ARG A 170 -1.88 -10.69 1.04
CA ARG A 170 -2.32 -10.48 -0.33
C ARG A 170 -2.93 -9.09 -0.46
N VAL A 171 -2.55 -8.39 -1.51
CA VAL A 171 -3.00 -7.02 -1.83
C VAL A 171 -3.68 -7.04 -3.19
N ASP A 172 -4.88 -6.47 -3.27
CA ASP A 172 -5.61 -6.16 -4.49
C ASP A 172 -6.26 -4.79 -4.31
N MET A 173 -5.78 -3.79 -5.03
CA MET A 173 -6.18 -2.40 -4.85
C MET A 173 -6.33 -1.72 -6.20
N THR A 174 -7.36 -0.86 -6.33
CA THR A 174 -7.59 -0.04 -7.50
C THR A 174 -7.36 1.43 -7.16
N TRP A 175 -6.50 2.10 -7.92
CA TRP A 175 -6.18 3.50 -7.78
C TRP A 175 -6.71 4.30 -8.95
N ARG A 176 -7.25 5.50 -8.69
CA ARG A 176 -7.73 6.42 -9.71
C ARG A 176 -7.19 7.82 -9.48
N PRO A 177 -7.01 8.63 -10.54
CA PRO A 177 -6.76 10.06 -10.39
C PRO A 177 -7.89 10.74 -9.61
N GLU A 178 -7.53 11.75 -8.82
CA GLU A 178 -8.50 12.63 -8.12
C GLU A 178 -8.98 13.73 -9.06
#